data_f8365f7136ac14f9834064a192dbebc5
#
_entry.id   f8365f7136ac14f9834064a192dbebc5
#
_cell.length_a   1.000
_cell.length_b   1.000
_cell.length_c   1.000
_cell.angle_alpha   90.00
_cell.angle_beta   90.00
_cell.angle_gamma   90.00
#
_symmetry.space_group_name_H-M   'P 1'
#
loop_
_entity.id
_entity.type
_entity.pdbx_description
1 polymer ?
#
loop_
_entity_poly.entity_id
_entity_poly.type
_entity_poly.pdbx_seq_one_letter_code
_entity_poly.pdbx_strand_id
1 'polypeptide(L)'
;MSTFIIRLLIFSLLYGSFSIRAEEQNGMKLERVVIVSRHGVRAPTKFTPIMKDVTPDQWPQWDVPLGWLTPRGGELVSELGQYQRLWFTSKGLLNNQTCPSPGQVAVIADTDQRTRKTGEAFLAGLAPKCQIQVHYQKDEEKTDPLFNPVKMGKCSFNTLKVKNAILERAGGNIELYTQRYQSSFRTLENVLNFSQSETCKTTEKSTKCTLPEALPSELKVTPDNVSLPGAWSLSSTLTEIFLLQEAQGMPQVAWGRITGEKEWRDLLSLHNAQFDLLQRTPEVARSRATPLLDMIDTALLTNGTTENRYGIKLPVSLLFIAGHDTNLANLSGALDLNWSLPGQPDNTPPGGELVFEKWKRTSDNTDWVQVSFVYQTLRDMRDIQPLSLEKTAGKVDLKLIACEEKNSQGMCSLKSFSRLIKEIRVPECAVTE
;
A
#
# COMPACT_ATOMS: atom_id res chain seq x y z
N MET A 1 -16.04 -73.44 43.17
CA MET A 1 -14.75 -73.19 42.41
C MET A 1 -15.14 -72.55 41.10
N SER A 2 -15.03 -71.24 41.00
CA SER A 2 -15.45 -70.47 39.86
C SER A 2 -14.20 -69.73 39.32
N THR A 3 -13.80 -70.06 38.12
CA THR A 3 -12.59 -69.57 37.44
C THR A 3 -12.96 -68.23 36.72
N PHE A 4 -12.39 -67.09 37.18
CA PHE A 4 -12.47 -65.81 36.50
C PHE A 4 -11.42 -65.75 35.38
N ILE A 5 -11.85 -65.59 34.14
CA ILE A 5 -11.01 -65.34 32.97
C ILE A 5 -10.98 -63.79 32.75
N ILE A 6 -9.83 -63.20 33.01
CA ILE A 6 -9.54 -61.76 32.70
C ILE A 6 -9.20 -61.67 31.21
N ARG A 7 -10.04 -61.03 30.42
CA ARG A 7 -9.74 -60.63 29.02
C ARG A 7 -9.03 -59.27 29.04
N LEU A 8 -7.76 -59.28 28.70
CA LEU A 8 -6.96 -58.07 28.43
C LEU A 8 -7.39 -57.50 27.07
N LEU A 9 -8.04 -56.33 27.05
CA LEU A 9 -8.30 -55.58 25.85
C LEU A 9 -7.07 -54.67 25.59
N ILE A 10 -6.30 -55.00 24.55
CA ILE A 10 -5.22 -54.18 24.02
C ILE A 10 -5.88 -53.10 23.15
N PHE A 11 -5.93 -51.84 23.61
CA PHE A 11 -6.28 -50.67 22.82
C PHE A 11 -5.06 -50.24 21.99
N SER A 12 -5.04 -50.60 20.71
CA SER A 12 -4.08 -50.08 19.74
C SER A 12 -4.43 -48.65 19.41
N LEU A 13 -3.73 -47.67 19.99
CA LEU A 13 -3.73 -46.28 19.59
C LEU A 13 -3.06 -46.15 18.22
N LEU A 14 -3.87 -46.14 17.18
CA LEU A 14 -3.48 -45.69 15.85
C LEU A 14 -3.26 -44.16 15.89
N TYR A 15 -2.03 -43.72 16.08
CA TYR A 15 -1.60 -42.36 15.75
C TYR A 15 -1.70 -42.19 14.23
N GLY A 16 -2.85 -41.77 13.77
CA GLY A 16 -3.02 -41.26 12.42
C GLY A 16 -2.25 -39.95 12.32
N SER A 17 -1.09 -39.98 11.65
CA SER A 17 -0.41 -38.76 11.21
C SER A 17 -1.35 -38.04 10.25
N PHE A 18 -2.08 -37.04 10.74
CA PHE A 18 -2.76 -36.07 9.89
C PHE A 18 -1.68 -35.24 9.20
N SER A 19 -1.22 -35.70 8.04
CA SER A 19 -0.58 -34.84 7.06
C SER A 19 -1.66 -33.84 6.64
N ILE A 20 -1.59 -32.61 7.14
CA ILE A 20 -2.35 -31.48 6.58
C ILE A 20 -1.81 -31.28 5.16
N ARG A 21 -2.44 -31.94 4.18
CA ARG A 21 -2.27 -31.61 2.77
C ARG A 21 -2.84 -30.20 2.63
N ALA A 22 -2.00 -29.25 2.16
CA ALA A 22 -2.47 -27.97 1.68
C ALA A 22 -3.64 -28.25 0.71
N GLU A 23 -4.81 -27.70 1.02
CA GLU A 23 -6.01 -27.87 0.21
C GLU A 23 -5.74 -27.21 -1.14
N GLU A 24 -5.56 -27.99 -2.19
CA GLU A 24 -5.48 -27.50 -3.57
C GLU A 24 -6.84 -26.87 -3.89
N GLN A 25 -6.95 -25.56 -3.76
CA GLN A 25 -8.15 -24.84 -4.15
C GLN A 25 -8.34 -25.00 -5.66
N ASN A 26 -9.28 -25.86 -6.08
CA ASN A 26 -9.67 -26.07 -7.47
C ASN A 26 -8.53 -26.41 -8.44
N GLY A 27 -7.54 -27.21 -8.05
CA GLY A 27 -6.42 -27.60 -8.91
C GLY A 27 -5.40 -26.47 -9.17
N MET A 28 -5.34 -25.46 -8.29
CA MET A 28 -4.38 -24.36 -8.35
C MET A 28 -3.43 -24.43 -7.15
N LYS A 29 -2.13 -24.26 -7.38
CA LYS A 29 -1.07 -24.23 -6.37
C LYS A 29 -0.42 -22.85 -6.35
N LEU A 30 -0.37 -22.20 -5.19
CA LEU A 30 0.36 -20.95 -5.00
C LEU A 30 1.88 -21.22 -5.01
N GLU A 31 2.62 -20.55 -5.91
CA GLU A 31 4.07 -20.76 -6.05
C GLU A 31 4.90 -19.58 -5.60
N ARG A 32 4.44 -18.35 -5.86
CA ARG A 32 5.16 -17.12 -5.51
C ARG A 32 4.21 -16.00 -5.18
N VAL A 33 4.68 -15.10 -4.34
CA VAL A 33 3.97 -13.87 -3.97
C VAL A 33 4.93 -12.71 -3.95
N VAL A 34 4.53 -11.60 -4.55
CA VAL A 34 5.18 -10.30 -4.42
C VAL A 34 4.20 -9.35 -3.77
N ILE A 35 4.60 -8.74 -2.66
CA ILE A 35 3.81 -7.74 -1.93
C ILE A 35 4.51 -6.40 -2.06
N VAL A 36 3.80 -5.38 -2.54
CA VAL A 36 4.23 -3.99 -2.44
C VAL A 36 3.37 -3.31 -1.40
N SER A 37 3.97 -2.91 -0.29
CA SER A 37 3.29 -2.35 0.87
C SER A 37 3.59 -0.87 1.05
N ARG A 38 2.59 -0.09 1.46
CA ARG A 38 2.83 1.21 2.08
C ARG A 38 3.38 1.00 3.49
N HIS A 39 4.29 1.86 3.94
CA HIS A 39 4.74 1.87 5.34
C HIS A 39 3.55 1.96 6.32
N GLY A 40 3.71 1.47 7.54
CA GLY A 40 2.71 1.54 8.61
C GLY A 40 2.45 2.98 9.10
N VAL A 41 1.65 3.11 10.16
CA VAL A 41 1.29 4.41 10.74
C VAL A 41 2.55 5.15 11.21
N ARG A 42 2.64 6.43 10.86
CA ARG A 42 3.78 7.32 11.14
C ARG A 42 3.34 8.67 11.67
N ALA A 43 4.26 9.41 12.28
CA ALA A 43 4.05 10.84 12.49
C ALA A 43 4.00 11.58 11.12
N PRO A 44 3.34 12.76 11.03
CA PRO A 44 3.39 13.61 9.86
C PRO A 44 4.83 13.88 9.40
N THR A 45 5.05 13.97 8.09
CA THR A 45 6.41 14.20 7.57
C THR A 45 6.91 15.61 7.82
N LYS A 46 6.00 16.57 8.01
CA LYS A 46 6.30 17.97 8.29
C LYS A 46 5.12 18.68 8.94
N PHE A 47 5.38 19.74 9.68
CA PHE A 47 4.44 20.78 10.05
C PHE A 47 4.91 22.10 9.48
N THR A 48 4.17 22.68 8.55
CA THR A 48 4.50 23.96 7.91
C THR A 48 3.71 25.10 8.55
N PRO A 49 4.16 26.37 8.44
CA PRO A 49 3.40 27.51 8.98
C PRO A 49 1.94 27.53 8.55
N ILE A 50 1.66 27.32 7.27
CA ILE A 50 0.28 27.31 6.75
C ILE A 50 -0.62 26.29 7.44
N MET A 51 -0.10 25.14 7.89
CA MET A 51 -0.90 24.15 8.61
C MET A 51 -1.32 24.64 10.00
N LYS A 52 -0.60 25.61 10.58
CA LYS A 52 -1.00 26.29 11.82
C LYS A 52 -1.98 27.42 11.54
N ASP A 53 -1.82 28.10 10.41
CA ASP A 53 -2.58 29.30 10.08
C ASP A 53 -4.00 28.98 9.55
N VAL A 54 -4.27 27.73 9.13
CA VAL A 54 -5.59 27.29 8.63
C VAL A 54 -6.54 26.79 9.71
N THR A 55 -6.12 26.78 10.96
CA THR A 55 -6.96 26.41 12.12
C THR A 55 -6.55 27.25 13.33
N PRO A 56 -7.49 27.65 14.20
CA PRO A 56 -7.16 28.29 15.48
C PRO A 56 -6.65 27.29 16.51
N ASP A 57 -6.80 25.99 16.26
CA ASP A 57 -6.54 24.93 17.23
C ASP A 57 -5.09 24.44 17.16
N GLN A 58 -4.58 23.99 18.31
CA GLN A 58 -3.25 23.41 18.38
C GLN A 58 -3.22 21.98 17.86
N TRP A 59 -2.25 21.67 17.00
CA TRP A 59 -2.00 20.32 16.53
C TRP A 59 -1.48 19.40 17.64
N PRO A 60 -1.95 18.15 17.72
CA PRO A 60 -1.47 17.21 18.71
C PRO A 60 0.01 16.88 18.49
N GLN A 61 0.71 16.60 19.58
CA GLN A 61 2.08 16.11 19.54
C GLN A 61 2.13 14.63 19.23
N TRP A 62 3.23 14.21 18.62
CA TRP A 62 3.54 12.84 18.30
C TRP A 62 4.73 12.36 19.12
N ASP A 63 4.70 11.11 19.59
CA ASP A 63 5.73 10.53 20.48
C ASP A 63 7.00 10.10 19.72
N VAL A 64 7.04 10.28 18.40
CA VAL A 64 8.19 9.98 17.55
C VAL A 64 8.54 11.18 16.66
N PRO A 65 9.77 11.27 16.15
CA PRO A 65 10.16 12.31 15.20
C PRO A 65 9.28 12.34 13.96
N LEU A 66 9.20 13.51 13.30
CA LEU A 66 8.43 13.68 12.07
C LEU A 66 8.84 12.66 11.00
N GLY A 67 7.86 12.06 10.37
CA GLY A 67 8.03 11.06 9.32
C GLY A 67 8.44 9.66 9.79
N TRP A 68 8.61 9.44 11.10
CA TRP A 68 8.99 8.13 11.64
C TRP A 68 7.78 7.23 11.88
N LEU A 69 7.97 5.94 11.64
CA LEU A 69 7.01 4.90 12.01
C LEU A 69 6.77 4.94 13.53
N THR A 70 5.51 4.91 13.94
CA THR A 70 5.16 4.82 15.37
C THR A 70 5.28 3.37 15.87
N PRO A 71 5.47 3.15 17.19
CA PRO A 71 5.41 1.81 17.77
C PRO A 71 4.11 1.09 17.40
N ARG A 72 2.96 1.79 17.47
CA ARG A 72 1.67 1.27 17.06
C ARG A 72 1.61 0.92 15.57
N GLY A 73 2.21 1.75 14.71
CA GLY A 73 2.32 1.44 13.29
C GLY A 73 3.11 0.16 13.03
N GLY A 74 4.16 -0.09 13.81
CA GLY A 74 4.89 -1.36 13.79
C GLY A 74 4.05 -2.55 14.26
N GLU A 75 3.26 -2.37 15.32
CA GLU A 75 2.36 -3.41 15.85
C GLU A 75 1.31 -3.83 14.80
N LEU A 76 0.63 -2.88 14.16
CA LEU A 76 -0.35 -3.15 13.11
C LEU A 76 0.25 -3.89 11.91
N VAL A 77 1.46 -3.54 11.50
CA VAL A 77 2.17 -4.26 10.42
C VAL A 77 2.57 -5.67 10.87
N SER A 78 2.99 -5.84 12.12
CA SER A 78 3.30 -7.15 12.67
C SER A 78 2.08 -8.07 12.73
N GLU A 79 0.91 -7.55 13.12
CA GLU A 79 -0.37 -8.27 13.08
C GLU A 79 -0.70 -8.76 11.66
N LEU A 80 -0.53 -7.90 10.66
CA LEU A 80 -0.74 -8.29 9.26
C LEU A 80 0.27 -9.35 8.81
N GLY A 81 1.53 -9.24 9.23
CA GLY A 81 2.57 -10.25 8.98
C GLY A 81 2.25 -11.62 9.61
N GLN A 82 1.69 -11.64 10.84
CA GLN A 82 1.23 -12.87 11.50
C GLN A 82 0.08 -13.53 10.72
N TYR A 83 -0.93 -12.73 10.33
CA TYR A 83 -2.04 -13.19 9.51
C TYR A 83 -1.54 -13.80 8.18
N GLN A 84 -0.65 -13.11 7.49
CA GLN A 84 -0.09 -13.58 6.23
C GLN A 84 0.74 -14.85 6.41
N ARG A 85 1.44 -15.01 7.53
CA ARG A 85 2.11 -16.28 7.86
C ARG A 85 1.11 -17.43 7.89
N LEU A 86 -0.01 -17.27 8.60
CA LEU A 86 -1.06 -18.29 8.69
C LEU A 86 -1.64 -18.58 7.30
N TRP A 87 -1.95 -17.53 6.54
CA TRP A 87 -2.55 -17.65 5.22
C TRP A 87 -1.62 -18.34 4.22
N PHE A 88 -0.36 -17.91 4.11
CA PHE A 88 0.63 -18.53 3.21
C PHE A 88 0.95 -19.97 3.58
N THR A 89 0.93 -20.30 4.87
CA THR A 89 1.08 -21.67 5.33
C THR A 89 -0.13 -22.51 4.93
N SER A 90 -1.34 -22.01 5.07
CA SER A 90 -2.58 -22.71 4.66
C SER A 90 -2.62 -22.97 3.15
N LYS A 91 -1.97 -22.13 2.34
CA LYS A 91 -1.82 -22.30 0.88
C LYS A 91 -0.59 -23.10 0.46
N GLY A 92 0.19 -23.56 1.41
CA GLY A 92 1.40 -24.36 1.14
C GLY A 92 2.57 -23.59 0.54
N LEU A 93 2.53 -22.24 0.52
CA LEU A 93 3.64 -21.41 0.07
C LEU A 93 4.80 -21.42 1.08
N LEU A 94 4.48 -21.34 2.37
CA LEU A 94 5.43 -21.45 3.48
C LEU A 94 5.17 -22.73 4.25
N ASN A 95 6.24 -23.30 4.82
CA ASN A 95 6.15 -24.49 5.65
C ASN A 95 5.64 -24.15 7.08
N ASN A 96 5.26 -25.18 7.85
CA ASN A 96 4.84 -25.05 9.24
C ASN A 96 6.00 -24.91 10.25
N GLN A 97 7.25 -24.84 9.79
CA GLN A 97 8.40 -24.67 10.67
C GLN A 97 8.43 -23.26 11.26
N THR A 98 9.15 -23.08 12.36
CA THR A 98 9.28 -21.78 13.02
C THR A 98 9.84 -20.71 12.08
N CYS A 99 10.85 -21.07 11.28
CA CYS A 99 11.45 -20.16 10.29
C CYS A 99 11.24 -20.67 8.86
N PRO A 100 10.99 -19.77 7.91
CA PRO A 100 11.08 -20.09 6.49
C PRO A 100 12.46 -20.62 6.14
N SER A 101 12.55 -21.52 5.17
CA SER A 101 13.85 -21.99 4.68
C SER A 101 14.67 -20.83 4.09
N PRO A 102 16.00 -20.87 4.15
CA PRO A 102 16.83 -19.84 3.53
C PRO A 102 16.45 -19.60 2.06
N GLY A 103 16.30 -18.34 1.68
CA GLY A 103 15.90 -17.94 0.33
C GLY A 103 14.41 -18.06 0.02
N GLN A 104 13.55 -18.48 0.95
CA GLN A 104 12.09 -18.46 0.72
C GLN A 104 11.48 -17.07 0.87
N VAL A 105 11.99 -16.25 1.77
CA VAL A 105 11.45 -14.91 2.07
C VAL A 105 12.55 -13.88 1.91
N ALA A 106 12.23 -12.80 1.21
CA ALA A 106 13.08 -11.62 1.10
C ALA A 106 12.27 -10.36 1.35
N VAL A 107 12.89 -9.34 1.94
CA VAL A 107 12.29 -8.06 2.25
C VAL A 107 13.19 -6.95 1.72
N ILE A 108 12.61 -6.05 0.91
CA ILE A 108 13.24 -4.84 0.41
C ILE A 108 12.48 -3.66 1.00
N ALA A 109 13.18 -2.60 1.40
CA ALA A 109 12.58 -1.36 1.86
C ALA A 109 13.22 -0.15 1.17
N ASP A 110 12.48 0.95 1.03
CA ASP A 110 13.06 2.25 0.71
C ASP A 110 13.93 2.72 1.88
N THR A 111 14.75 3.73 1.65
CA THR A 111 15.76 4.22 2.61
C THR A 111 15.19 4.91 3.84
N ASP A 112 13.95 5.38 3.80
CA ASP A 112 13.30 6.04 4.94
C ASP A 112 13.20 5.14 6.18
N GLN A 113 13.37 5.71 7.38
CA GLN A 113 13.22 4.96 8.63
C GLN A 113 11.88 4.20 8.68
N ARG A 114 10.76 4.85 8.31
CA ARG A 114 9.42 4.25 8.34
C ARG A 114 9.28 3.02 7.45
N THR A 115 9.89 3.00 6.28
CA THR A 115 9.83 1.85 5.36
C THR A 115 10.71 0.71 5.84
N ARG A 116 11.93 0.99 6.31
CA ARG A 116 12.82 -0.02 6.92
C ARG A 116 12.18 -0.66 8.15
N LYS A 117 11.62 0.16 9.05
CA LYS A 117 10.91 -0.34 10.24
C LYS A 117 9.62 -1.07 9.91
N THR A 118 8.95 -0.75 8.82
CA THR A 118 7.82 -1.54 8.29
C THR A 118 8.28 -2.93 7.87
N GLY A 119 9.39 -3.04 7.13
CA GLY A 119 9.97 -4.35 6.77
C GLY A 119 10.36 -5.18 8.00
N GLU A 120 10.98 -4.56 9.02
CA GLU A 120 11.32 -5.23 10.28
C GLU A 120 10.06 -5.70 11.04
N ALA A 121 9.03 -4.86 11.12
CA ALA A 121 7.77 -5.18 11.79
C ALA A 121 7.01 -6.31 11.07
N PHE A 122 6.99 -6.30 9.74
CA PHE A 122 6.45 -7.39 8.94
C PHE A 122 7.14 -8.72 9.26
N LEU A 123 8.47 -8.74 9.28
CA LEU A 123 9.24 -9.93 9.64
C LEU A 123 9.02 -10.37 11.09
N ALA A 124 8.85 -9.43 12.01
CA ALA A 124 8.53 -9.76 13.41
C ALA A 124 7.21 -10.52 13.54
N GLY A 125 6.23 -10.23 12.67
CA GLY A 125 4.98 -10.98 12.59
C GLY A 125 5.10 -12.28 11.78
N LEU A 126 5.63 -12.19 10.57
CA LEU A 126 5.70 -13.34 9.64
C LEU A 126 6.62 -14.45 10.12
N ALA A 127 7.77 -14.11 10.68
CA ALA A 127 8.85 -15.05 11.02
C ALA A 127 9.56 -14.63 12.33
N PRO A 128 8.85 -14.62 13.47
CA PRO A 128 9.40 -14.16 14.73
C PRO A 128 10.65 -14.95 15.13
N LYS A 129 11.68 -14.24 15.58
CA LYS A 129 12.99 -14.81 15.99
C LYS A 129 13.83 -15.42 14.86
N CYS A 130 13.41 -15.29 13.60
CA CYS A 130 14.18 -15.76 12.44
C CYS A 130 15.17 -14.68 11.97
N GLN A 131 16.34 -15.11 11.51
CA GLN A 131 17.37 -14.20 11.01
C GLN A 131 17.14 -13.88 9.52
N ILE A 132 16.12 -13.09 9.23
CA ILE A 132 15.85 -12.55 7.90
C ILE A 132 16.10 -11.05 7.94
N GLN A 133 16.92 -10.56 7.01
CA GLN A 133 17.30 -9.14 6.96
C GLN A 133 16.37 -8.34 6.05
N VAL A 134 16.16 -7.07 6.40
CA VAL A 134 15.57 -6.09 5.50
C VAL A 134 16.69 -5.51 4.64
N HIS A 135 16.56 -5.66 3.32
CA HIS A 135 17.49 -5.12 2.34
C HIS A 135 17.04 -3.73 1.90
N TYR A 136 17.96 -2.80 1.80
CA TYR A 136 17.73 -1.45 1.32
C TYR A 136 19.00 -0.85 0.74
N GLN A 137 18.89 0.26 0.02
CA GLN A 137 20.07 0.95 -0.50
C GLN A 137 20.95 1.44 0.65
N LYS A 138 22.24 1.10 0.63
CA LYS A 138 23.17 1.37 1.74
C LYS A 138 23.41 2.87 1.99
N ASP A 139 23.34 3.70 0.95
CA ASP A 139 23.44 5.15 1.08
C ASP A 139 22.05 5.71 1.47
N GLU A 140 21.83 5.84 2.77
CA GLU A 140 20.55 6.27 3.33
C GLU A 140 20.19 7.73 3.01
N GLU A 141 21.17 8.55 2.62
CA GLU A 141 20.93 9.94 2.22
C GLU A 141 20.38 10.05 0.79
N LYS A 142 20.51 8.99 0.00
CA LYS A 142 20.00 8.95 -1.36
C LYS A 142 18.69 8.22 -1.45
N THR A 143 17.71 8.83 -2.10
CA THR A 143 16.46 8.18 -2.50
C THR A 143 16.77 6.96 -3.35
N ASP A 144 16.11 5.83 -3.11
CA ASP A 144 16.28 4.63 -3.92
C ASP A 144 15.51 4.75 -5.24
N PRO A 145 16.17 4.57 -6.41
CA PRO A 145 15.50 4.66 -7.70
C PRO A 145 14.45 3.55 -7.94
N LEU A 146 14.45 2.46 -7.18
CA LEU A 146 13.37 1.46 -7.23
C LEU A 146 12.02 2.11 -6.89
N PHE A 147 12.01 3.03 -5.91
CA PHE A 147 10.80 3.70 -5.43
C PHE A 147 10.56 5.07 -6.08
N ASN A 148 11.62 5.76 -6.52
CA ASN A 148 11.54 7.13 -7.02
C ASN A 148 12.50 7.40 -8.21
N PRO A 149 12.34 6.73 -9.36
CA PRO A 149 13.29 6.83 -10.47
C PRO A 149 13.38 8.24 -11.07
N VAL A 150 12.25 8.95 -11.17
CA VAL A 150 12.19 10.30 -11.73
C VAL A 150 12.91 11.31 -10.82
N LYS A 151 12.63 11.28 -9.51
CA LYS A 151 13.30 12.13 -8.52
C LYS A 151 14.80 11.87 -8.48
N MET A 152 15.25 10.65 -8.76
CA MET A 152 16.65 10.27 -8.84
C MET A 152 17.30 10.61 -10.19
N GLY A 153 16.59 11.26 -11.10
CA GLY A 153 17.11 11.65 -12.41
C GLY A 153 17.40 10.48 -13.34
N LYS A 154 16.83 9.28 -13.10
CA LYS A 154 16.95 8.13 -14.01
C LYS A 154 16.21 8.39 -15.33
N CYS A 155 15.09 9.07 -15.24
CA CYS A 155 14.32 9.57 -16.36
C CYS A 155 13.64 10.88 -15.99
N SER A 156 13.02 11.52 -16.98
CA SER A 156 12.29 12.78 -16.80
C SER A 156 10.92 12.74 -17.46
N PHE A 157 10.01 13.53 -16.95
CA PHE A 157 8.70 13.73 -17.57
C PHE A 157 8.77 14.54 -18.85
N ASN A 158 8.00 14.14 -19.86
CA ASN A 158 7.57 15.08 -20.90
C ASN A 158 6.52 16.02 -20.28
N THR A 159 6.95 17.21 -19.91
CA THR A 159 6.15 18.16 -19.11
C THR A 159 4.85 18.54 -19.79
N LEU A 160 4.87 18.75 -21.13
CA LEU A 160 3.66 19.11 -21.89
C LEU A 160 2.68 17.93 -21.93
N LYS A 161 3.15 16.72 -22.23
CA LYS A 161 2.31 15.52 -22.28
C LYS A 161 1.68 15.23 -20.92
N VAL A 162 2.46 15.26 -19.85
CA VAL A 162 1.99 15.04 -18.47
C VAL A 162 0.98 16.12 -18.07
N LYS A 163 1.26 17.40 -18.35
CA LYS A 163 0.33 18.50 -18.04
C LYS A 163 -1.01 18.30 -18.72
N ASN A 164 -1.00 18.00 -20.02
CA ASN A 164 -2.24 17.80 -20.79
C ASN A 164 -3.03 16.58 -20.27
N ALA A 165 -2.38 15.46 -19.99
CA ALA A 165 -3.02 14.26 -19.47
C ALA A 165 -3.68 14.50 -18.09
N ILE A 166 -3.01 15.24 -17.20
CA ILE A 166 -3.58 15.62 -15.91
C ILE A 166 -4.78 16.55 -16.07
N LEU A 167 -4.69 17.55 -16.94
CA LEU A 167 -5.81 18.47 -17.19
C LEU A 167 -7.00 17.75 -17.82
N GLU A 168 -6.79 16.84 -18.75
CA GLU A 168 -7.82 16.00 -19.33
C GLU A 168 -8.53 15.16 -18.25
N ARG A 169 -7.74 14.49 -17.37
CA ARG A 169 -8.27 13.73 -16.23
C ARG A 169 -9.05 14.63 -15.24
N ALA A 170 -8.60 15.87 -15.06
CA ALA A 170 -9.32 16.89 -14.27
C ALA A 170 -10.63 17.38 -14.91
N GLY A 171 -10.87 17.04 -16.19
CA GLY A 171 -12.04 17.50 -16.95
C GLY A 171 -11.85 18.89 -17.56
N GLY A 172 -10.62 19.22 -17.93
CA GLY A 172 -10.22 20.41 -18.67
C GLY A 172 -9.38 21.41 -17.86
N ASN A 173 -9.74 21.66 -16.60
CA ASN A 173 -8.96 22.55 -15.73
C ASN A 173 -9.12 22.21 -14.23
N ILE A 174 -8.24 22.75 -13.40
CA ILE A 174 -8.22 22.50 -11.95
C ILE A 174 -9.39 23.17 -11.23
N GLU A 175 -9.90 24.28 -11.72
CA GLU A 175 -11.04 24.98 -11.10
C GLU A 175 -12.32 24.13 -11.19
N LEU A 176 -12.65 23.61 -12.37
CA LEU A 176 -13.78 22.69 -12.56
C LEU A 176 -13.60 21.41 -11.72
N TYR A 177 -12.38 20.92 -11.62
CA TYR A 177 -12.08 19.79 -10.74
C TYR A 177 -12.37 20.13 -9.28
N THR A 178 -11.93 21.29 -8.81
CA THR A 178 -12.17 21.79 -7.44
C THR A 178 -13.66 21.93 -7.12
N GLN A 179 -14.45 22.41 -8.07
CA GLN A 179 -15.90 22.55 -7.90
C GLN A 179 -16.60 21.20 -7.62
N ARG A 180 -16.13 20.10 -8.19
CA ARG A 180 -16.67 18.74 -7.91
C ARG A 180 -16.51 18.32 -6.47
N TYR A 181 -15.49 18.82 -5.77
CA TYR A 181 -15.14 18.48 -4.39
C TYR A 181 -15.52 19.57 -3.38
N GLN A 182 -16.36 20.54 -3.79
CA GLN A 182 -16.74 21.66 -2.93
C GLN A 182 -17.37 21.23 -1.60
N SER A 183 -18.14 20.13 -1.57
CA SER A 183 -18.71 19.60 -0.32
C SER A 183 -17.62 19.04 0.60
N SER A 184 -16.62 18.38 0.04
CA SER A 184 -15.48 17.82 0.79
C SER A 184 -14.58 18.92 1.37
N PHE A 185 -14.34 19.99 0.61
CA PHE A 185 -13.65 21.18 1.13
C PHE A 185 -14.43 21.81 2.29
N ARG A 186 -15.76 21.94 2.18
CA ARG A 186 -16.59 22.44 3.30
C ARG A 186 -16.52 21.56 4.54
N THR A 187 -16.52 20.23 4.36
CA THR A 187 -16.33 19.32 5.49
C THR A 187 -14.96 19.57 6.16
N LEU A 188 -13.89 19.71 5.39
CA LEU A 188 -12.56 20.02 5.91
C LEU A 188 -12.52 21.38 6.61
N GLU A 189 -13.10 22.42 6.02
CA GLU A 189 -13.21 23.77 6.59
C GLU A 189 -13.92 23.76 7.96
N ASN A 190 -15.00 22.98 8.09
CA ASN A 190 -15.70 22.79 9.36
C ASN A 190 -14.82 22.08 10.39
N VAL A 191 -14.13 21.01 10.00
CA VAL A 191 -13.21 20.26 10.88
C VAL A 191 -12.05 21.15 11.35
N LEU A 192 -11.53 22.00 10.48
CA LEU A 192 -10.45 22.96 10.80
C LEU A 192 -10.92 24.16 11.62
N ASN A 193 -12.24 24.40 11.74
CA ASN A 193 -12.78 25.67 12.22
C ASN A 193 -12.18 26.86 11.41
N PHE A 194 -12.11 26.67 10.08
CA PHE A 194 -11.34 27.51 9.16
C PHE A 194 -11.78 28.98 9.17
N SER A 195 -13.08 29.25 9.38
CA SER A 195 -13.59 30.63 9.47
C SER A 195 -12.95 31.45 10.60
N GLN A 196 -12.40 30.80 11.62
CA GLN A 196 -11.69 31.43 12.74
C GLN A 196 -10.16 31.43 12.59
N SER A 197 -9.65 30.89 11.50
CA SER A 197 -8.23 30.76 11.22
C SER A 197 -7.57 32.10 10.84
N GLU A 198 -6.26 32.23 11.02
CA GLU A 198 -5.52 33.41 10.58
C GLU A 198 -5.53 33.56 9.05
N THR A 199 -5.48 32.44 8.32
CA THR A 199 -5.60 32.47 6.85
C THR A 199 -6.91 33.11 6.41
N CYS A 200 -8.02 32.78 7.06
CA CYS A 200 -9.33 33.34 6.70
C CYS A 200 -9.45 34.83 7.08
N LYS A 201 -8.95 35.24 8.25
CA LYS A 201 -8.99 36.63 8.71
C LYS A 201 -8.17 37.58 7.85
N THR A 202 -7.08 37.10 7.25
CA THR A 202 -6.20 37.90 6.39
C THR A 202 -6.62 37.93 4.93
N THR A 203 -7.61 37.12 4.53
CA THR A 203 -8.15 37.11 3.16
C THR A 203 -9.14 38.26 2.96
N GLU A 204 -8.68 39.33 2.32
CA GLU A 204 -9.41 40.64 2.23
C GLU A 204 -10.72 40.67 1.46
N LYS A 205 -11.19 39.61 0.83
CA LYS A 205 -12.20 39.73 -0.25
C LYS A 205 -13.48 38.92 -0.13
N SER A 206 -13.76 38.20 0.92
CA SER A 206 -14.95 37.34 0.88
C SER A 206 -15.77 37.39 2.17
N THR A 207 -17.08 37.66 2.03
CA THR A 207 -18.08 37.37 3.07
C THR A 207 -18.20 35.86 3.36
N LYS A 208 -17.54 35.01 2.54
CA LYS A 208 -17.44 33.55 2.69
C LYS A 208 -16.01 33.11 2.35
N CYS A 209 -15.17 33.04 3.37
CA CYS A 209 -13.82 32.55 3.22
C CYS A 209 -13.83 31.02 3.04
N THR A 210 -13.30 30.53 1.92
CA THR A 210 -13.12 29.11 1.63
C THR A 210 -11.64 28.77 1.41
N LEU A 211 -11.25 27.52 1.68
CA LEU A 211 -9.88 27.07 1.45
C LEU A 211 -9.42 27.26 0.00
N PRO A 212 -10.21 26.87 -1.04
CA PRO A 212 -9.80 27.06 -2.42
C PRO A 212 -9.64 28.55 -2.84
N GLU A 213 -10.43 29.45 -2.26
CA GLU A 213 -10.34 30.89 -2.55
C GLU A 213 -9.13 31.53 -1.83
N ALA A 214 -8.91 31.15 -0.56
CA ALA A 214 -7.77 31.65 0.22
C ALA A 214 -6.42 31.12 -0.27
N LEU A 215 -6.41 29.88 -0.77
CA LEU A 215 -5.21 29.16 -1.22
C LEU A 215 -5.43 28.57 -2.62
N PRO A 216 -5.48 29.38 -3.68
CA PRO A 216 -5.67 28.87 -5.05
C PRO A 216 -4.65 27.81 -5.41
N SER A 217 -5.08 26.79 -6.11
CA SER A 217 -4.20 25.68 -6.52
C SER A 217 -3.82 25.79 -7.99
N GLU A 218 -2.54 25.63 -8.28
CA GLU A 218 -1.98 25.68 -9.61
C GLU A 218 -1.20 24.40 -9.93
N LEU A 219 -1.52 23.75 -11.06
CA LEU A 219 -0.76 22.58 -11.51
C LEU A 219 0.62 22.97 -11.98
N LYS A 220 1.66 22.39 -11.32
CA LYS A 220 3.07 22.57 -11.68
C LYS A 220 3.64 21.24 -12.13
N VAL A 221 4.19 21.22 -13.35
CA VAL A 221 4.86 20.07 -13.94
C VAL A 221 6.27 20.48 -14.34
N THR A 222 7.26 19.81 -13.77
CA THR A 222 8.67 19.94 -14.09
C THR A 222 9.21 18.59 -14.62
N PRO A 223 10.41 18.53 -15.20
CA PRO A 223 10.98 17.27 -15.66
C PRO A 223 11.11 16.19 -14.59
N ASP A 224 11.19 16.58 -13.31
CA ASP A 224 11.43 15.70 -12.16
C ASP A 224 10.25 15.62 -11.19
N ASN A 225 9.23 16.49 -11.33
CA ASN A 225 8.13 16.54 -10.38
C ASN A 225 6.79 16.98 -10.98
N VAL A 226 5.72 16.51 -10.32
CA VAL A 226 4.34 16.94 -10.55
C VAL A 226 3.74 17.33 -9.20
N SER A 227 3.14 18.51 -9.11
CA SER A 227 2.55 19.01 -7.87
C SER A 227 1.34 19.92 -8.13
N LEU A 228 0.47 20.01 -7.12
CA LEU A 228 -0.71 20.87 -7.12
C LEU A 228 -0.73 21.65 -5.80
N PRO A 229 0.22 22.61 -5.60
CA PRO A 229 0.29 23.41 -4.38
C PRO A 229 -0.99 24.23 -4.19
N GLY A 230 -1.18 24.77 -2.98
CA GLY A 230 -2.41 25.47 -2.58
C GLY A 230 -3.38 24.55 -1.84
N ALA A 231 -4.67 24.80 -1.96
CA ALA A 231 -5.72 24.09 -1.21
C ALA A 231 -5.66 22.57 -1.40
N TRP A 232 -5.42 22.08 -2.61
CA TRP A 232 -5.35 20.63 -2.90
C TRP A 232 -4.23 19.93 -2.15
N SER A 233 -2.99 20.45 -2.25
CA SER A 233 -1.86 19.83 -1.55
C SER A 233 -1.98 19.89 -0.04
N LEU A 234 -2.51 21.01 0.46
CA LEU A 234 -2.75 21.18 1.88
C LEU A 234 -3.84 20.22 2.37
N SER A 235 -5.00 20.19 1.69
CA SER A 235 -6.13 19.33 2.08
C SER A 235 -5.75 17.85 2.06
N SER A 236 -5.04 17.38 1.05
CA SER A 236 -4.54 16.01 0.99
C SER A 236 -3.64 15.68 2.18
N THR A 237 -2.74 16.58 2.56
CA THR A 237 -1.86 16.41 3.71
C THR A 237 -2.63 16.40 5.03
N LEU A 238 -3.58 17.33 5.22
CA LEU A 238 -4.33 17.45 6.47
C LEU A 238 -5.25 16.25 6.70
N THR A 239 -5.94 15.81 5.65
CA THR A 239 -6.84 14.66 5.76
C THR A 239 -6.09 13.34 5.99
N GLU A 240 -4.89 13.19 5.42
CA GLU A 240 -3.99 12.08 5.78
C GLU A 240 -3.55 12.16 7.25
N ILE A 241 -3.23 13.35 7.77
CA ILE A 241 -2.87 13.49 9.19
C ILE A 241 -4.02 13.05 10.10
N PHE A 242 -5.26 13.40 9.79
CA PHE A 242 -6.42 12.93 10.56
C PHE A 242 -6.56 11.41 10.50
N LEU A 243 -6.37 10.80 9.33
CA LEU A 243 -6.34 9.35 9.19
C LEU A 243 -5.24 8.72 10.06
N LEU A 244 -4.03 9.30 10.05
CA LEU A 244 -2.92 8.83 10.87
C LEU A 244 -3.21 8.97 12.38
N GLN A 245 -3.87 10.04 12.82
CA GLN A 245 -4.33 10.21 14.20
C GLN A 245 -5.33 9.11 14.60
N GLU A 246 -6.29 8.80 13.71
CA GLU A 246 -7.28 7.75 13.92
C GLU A 246 -6.62 6.38 14.05
N ALA A 247 -5.77 6.03 13.09
CA ALA A 247 -5.04 4.78 13.08
C ALA A 247 -4.04 4.67 14.27
N GLN A 248 -3.51 5.81 14.75
CA GLN A 248 -2.70 5.89 15.96
C GLN A 248 -3.52 5.69 17.25
N GLY A 249 -4.85 5.73 17.17
CA GLY A 249 -5.72 5.63 18.35
C GLY A 249 -5.73 6.88 19.24
N MET A 250 -5.43 8.06 18.66
CA MET A 250 -5.46 9.31 19.43
C MET A 250 -6.87 9.60 19.98
N PRO A 251 -7.00 10.15 21.19
CA PRO A 251 -8.31 10.32 21.84
C PRO A 251 -9.18 11.40 21.16
N GLN A 252 -8.58 12.43 20.59
CA GLN A 252 -9.28 13.56 19.96
C GLN A 252 -8.79 13.79 18.54
N VAL A 253 -9.12 12.86 17.64
CA VAL A 253 -8.80 12.95 16.23
C VAL A 253 -9.45 14.21 15.63
N ALA A 254 -8.68 15.03 14.93
CA ALA A 254 -9.19 16.28 14.34
C ALA A 254 -10.02 17.11 15.37
N TRP A 255 -9.51 17.20 16.58
CA TRP A 255 -10.15 17.89 17.74
C TRP A 255 -11.55 17.37 18.08
N GLY A 256 -11.85 16.11 17.75
CA GLY A 256 -13.16 15.48 18.01
C GLY A 256 -14.26 15.91 17.05
N ARG A 257 -13.93 16.52 15.90
CA ARG A 257 -14.92 17.07 14.95
C ARG A 257 -15.27 16.13 13.79
N ILE A 258 -14.68 14.95 13.74
CA ILE A 258 -15.09 13.90 12.82
C ILE A 258 -16.03 12.96 13.56
N THR A 259 -17.30 12.92 13.16
CA THR A 259 -18.38 12.25 13.93
C THR A 259 -18.85 10.94 13.30
N GLY A 260 -18.49 10.65 12.05
CA GLY A 260 -18.96 9.46 11.39
C GLY A 260 -18.29 9.15 10.05
N GLU A 261 -18.76 8.06 9.44
CA GLU A 261 -18.21 7.58 8.17
C GLU A 261 -18.35 8.55 7.00
N LYS A 262 -19.42 9.38 7.02
CA LYS A 262 -19.64 10.35 5.94
C LYS A 262 -18.51 11.38 5.93
N GLU A 263 -18.18 11.96 7.09
CA GLU A 263 -17.09 12.92 7.22
C GLU A 263 -15.75 12.31 6.82
N TRP A 264 -15.49 11.07 7.22
CA TRP A 264 -14.30 10.35 6.79
C TRP A 264 -14.21 10.21 5.27
N ARG A 265 -15.30 9.80 4.61
CA ARG A 265 -15.33 9.70 3.14
C ARG A 265 -15.14 11.07 2.46
N ASP A 266 -15.81 12.11 2.96
CA ASP A 266 -15.67 13.47 2.41
C ASP A 266 -14.20 13.96 2.54
N LEU A 267 -13.59 13.81 3.71
CA LEU A 267 -12.21 14.22 3.97
C LEU A 267 -11.21 13.47 3.08
N LEU A 268 -11.24 12.15 3.14
CA LEU A 268 -10.28 11.32 2.39
C LEU A 268 -10.54 11.37 0.87
N SER A 269 -11.72 11.79 0.41
CA SER A 269 -11.96 12.05 -1.00
C SER A 269 -11.02 13.12 -1.57
N LEU A 270 -10.60 14.11 -0.78
CA LEU A 270 -9.63 15.14 -1.18
C LEU A 270 -8.23 14.52 -1.37
N HIS A 271 -7.81 13.66 -0.46
CA HIS A 271 -6.55 12.93 -0.59
C HIS A 271 -6.56 12.00 -1.81
N ASN A 272 -7.58 11.16 -1.89
CA ASN A 272 -7.73 10.20 -2.99
C ASN A 272 -7.80 10.90 -4.37
N ALA A 273 -8.52 12.02 -4.46
CA ALA A 273 -8.66 12.79 -5.70
C ALA A 273 -7.33 13.42 -6.14
N GLN A 274 -6.55 13.97 -5.20
CA GLN A 274 -5.21 14.48 -5.53
C GLN A 274 -4.30 13.36 -6.02
N PHE A 275 -4.31 12.21 -5.35
CA PHE A 275 -3.54 11.03 -5.77
C PHE A 275 -4.00 10.52 -7.13
N ASP A 276 -5.31 10.51 -7.40
CA ASP A 276 -5.85 10.13 -8.70
C ASP A 276 -5.30 11.01 -9.83
N LEU A 277 -5.22 12.32 -9.62
CA LEU A 277 -4.64 13.24 -10.60
C LEU A 277 -3.12 13.12 -10.73
N LEU A 278 -2.39 13.16 -9.60
CA LEU A 278 -0.95 13.38 -9.61
C LEU A 278 -0.12 12.09 -9.60
N GLN A 279 -0.71 10.96 -9.17
CA GLN A 279 0.01 9.70 -9.07
C GLN A 279 -0.52 8.63 -10.02
N ARG A 280 -1.84 8.65 -10.32
CA ARG A 280 -2.47 7.62 -11.13
C ARG A 280 -2.64 8.01 -12.61
N THR A 281 -2.43 9.26 -13.00
CA THR A 281 -2.39 9.65 -14.43
C THR A 281 -1.31 8.82 -15.14
N PRO A 282 -1.67 8.06 -16.22
CA PRO A 282 -0.78 7.06 -16.82
C PRO A 282 0.61 7.57 -17.20
N GLU A 283 0.72 8.81 -17.70
CA GLU A 283 1.98 9.45 -18.08
C GLU A 283 2.93 9.65 -16.88
N VAL A 284 2.38 9.86 -15.68
CA VAL A 284 3.14 9.93 -14.43
C VAL A 284 3.38 8.54 -13.87
N ALA A 285 2.30 7.76 -13.79
CA ALA A 285 2.28 6.45 -13.15
C ALA A 285 3.28 5.48 -13.77
N ARG A 286 3.29 5.37 -15.10
CA ARG A 286 4.19 4.47 -15.85
C ARG A 286 5.66 4.81 -15.62
N SER A 287 6.02 6.10 -15.68
CA SER A 287 7.40 6.53 -15.44
C SER A 287 7.87 6.17 -14.03
N ARG A 288 7.02 6.43 -13.02
CA ARG A 288 7.36 6.19 -11.62
C ARG A 288 7.31 4.72 -11.22
N ALA A 289 6.39 3.93 -11.80
CA ALA A 289 6.21 2.53 -11.44
C ALA A 289 7.15 1.57 -12.18
N THR A 290 7.82 1.98 -13.25
CA THR A 290 8.62 1.09 -14.10
C THR A 290 9.59 0.20 -13.33
N PRO A 291 10.43 0.69 -12.37
CA PRO A 291 11.35 -0.19 -11.67
C PRO A 291 10.65 -1.23 -10.80
N LEU A 292 9.53 -0.86 -10.15
CA LEU A 292 8.75 -1.80 -9.37
C LEU A 292 8.04 -2.83 -10.25
N LEU A 293 7.54 -2.43 -11.42
CA LEU A 293 6.95 -3.34 -12.40
C LEU A 293 7.98 -4.36 -12.90
N ASP A 294 9.20 -3.90 -13.24
CA ASP A 294 10.30 -4.78 -13.66
C ASP A 294 10.68 -5.75 -12.52
N MET A 295 10.75 -5.30 -11.27
CA MET A 295 11.02 -6.15 -10.09
C MET A 295 9.92 -7.20 -9.88
N ILE A 296 8.64 -6.81 -9.99
CA ILE A 296 7.50 -7.74 -9.87
C ILE A 296 7.55 -8.79 -10.97
N ASP A 297 7.75 -8.38 -12.23
CA ASP A 297 7.83 -9.29 -13.37
C ASP A 297 9.00 -10.27 -13.20
N THR A 298 10.18 -9.78 -12.86
CA THR A 298 11.37 -10.61 -12.60
C THR A 298 11.12 -11.62 -11.47
N ALA A 299 10.55 -11.20 -10.35
CA ALA A 299 10.28 -12.09 -9.22
C ALA A 299 9.26 -13.20 -9.54
N LEU A 300 8.26 -12.91 -10.38
CA LEU A 300 7.24 -13.89 -10.77
C LEU A 300 7.70 -14.81 -11.91
N LEU A 301 8.48 -14.29 -12.89
CA LEU A 301 8.88 -15.02 -14.09
C LEU A 301 10.10 -15.92 -13.93
N THR A 302 11.11 -15.47 -13.16
CA THR A 302 12.45 -16.10 -13.17
C THR A 302 12.39 -17.58 -12.81
N ASN A 303 12.87 -18.45 -13.72
CA ASN A 303 13.02 -19.89 -13.49
C ASN A 303 14.45 -20.31 -13.12
N GLY A 304 15.41 -19.38 -13.28
CA GLY A 304 16.82 -19.53 -12.88
C GLY A 304 17.15 -18.61 -11.72
N THR A 305 18.39 -18.68 -11.20
CA THR A 305 18.83 -17.81 -10.13
C THR A 305 19.38 -16.51 -10.72
N THR A 306 18.74 -15.37 -10.40
CA THR A 306 19.23 -14.03 -10.73
C THR A 306 19.42 -13.28 -9.42
N GLU A 307 20.57 -12.64 -9.24
CA GLU A 307 20.85 -11.80 -8.08
C GLU A 307 20.53 -10.35 -8.43
N ASN A 308 19.69 -9.70 -7.62
CA ASN A 308 19.33 -8.30 -7.83
C ASN A 308 20.33 -7.36 -7.14
N ARG A 309 20.20 -6.05 -7.38
CA ARG A 309 21.05 -4.99 -6.80
C ARG A 309 21.12 -4.97 -5.26
N TYR A 310 20.22 -5.64 -4.56
CA TYR A 310 20.21 -5.78 -3.11
C TYR A 310 20.91 -7.04 -2.61
N GLY A 311 21.50 -7.83 -3.51
CA GLY A 311 22.14 -9.11 -3.17
C GLY A 311 21.14 -10.23 -2.90
N ILE A 312 19.89 -10.07 -3.33
CA ILE A 312 18.84 -11.09 -3.19
C ILE A 312 18.83 -11.98 -4.41
N LYS A 313 18.95 -13.29 -4.18
CA LYS A 313 18.83 -14.30 -5.24
C LYS A 313 17.36 -14.61 -5.49
N LEU A 314 16.87 -14.22 -6.66
CA LEU A 314 15.52 -14.55 -7.13
C LEU A 314 15.53 -15.85 -7.94
N PRO A 315 14.42 -16.62 -7.96
CA PRO A 315 13.15 -16.33 -7.30
C PRO A 315 13.15 -16.68 -5.80
N VAL A 316 12.32 -15.94 -5.07
CA VAL A 316 11.94 -16.31 -3.69
C VAL A 316 10.45 -16.68 -3.68
N SER A 317 9.98 -17.42 -2.66
CA SER A 317 8.56 -17.72 -2.53
C SER A 317 7.74 -16.49 -2.17
N LEU A 318 8.29 -15.61 -1.31
CA LEU A 318 7.68 -14.37 -0.87
C LEU A 318 8.68 -13.23 -0.93
N LEU A 319 8.38 -12.22 -1.75
CA LEU A 319 9.09 -10.95 -1.80
C LEU A 319 8.18 -9.84 -1.23
N PHE A 320 8.60 -9.22 -0.13
CA PHE A 320 7.93 -8.07 0.47
C PHE A 320 8.72 -6.79 0.17
N ILE A 321 8.04 -5.77 -0.35
CA ILE A 321 8.63 -4.48 -0.74
C ILE A 321 7.94 -3.38 0.05
N ALA A 322 8.62 -2.81 1.04
CA ALA A 322 8.12 -1.73 1.87
C ALA A 322 8.41 -0.36 1.25
N GLY A 323 7.37 0.28 0.72
CA GLY A 323 7.42 1.58 0.07
C GLY A 323 6.40 2.57 0.65
N HIS A 324 5.78 3.33 -0.26
CA HIS A 324 4.93 4.47 0.04
C HIS A 324 3.54 4.35 -0.64
N ASP A 325 2.60 5.17 -0.18
CA ASP A 325 1.30 5.38 -0.82
C ASP A 325 1.43 5.73 -2.32
N THR A 326 2.40 6.59 -2.65
CA THR A 326 2.71 6.97 -4.03
C THR A 326 3.10 5.78 -4.90
N ASN A 327 3.81 4.79 -4.36
CA ASN A 327 4.19 3.57 -5.10
C ASN A 327 2.95 2.72 -5.41
N LEU A 328 2.03 2.54 -4.45
CA LEU A 328 0.77 1.84 -4.67
C LEU A 328 -0.10 2.56 -5.72
N ALA A 329 -0.21 3.90 -5.60
CA ALA A 329 -0.95 4.71 -6.55
C ALA A 329 -0.33 4.68 -7.95
N ASN A 330 1.01 4.73 -8.08
CA ASN A 330 1.68 4.64 -9.37
C ASN A 330 1.48 3.25 -10.02
N LEU A 331 1.62 2.16 -9.26
CA LEU A 331 1.34 0.81 -9.76
C LEU A 331 -0.12 0.68 -10.21
N SER A 332 -1.06 1.22 -9.43
CA SER A 332 -2.48 1.17 -9.80
C SER A 332 -2.77 1.97 -11.09
N GLY A 333 -2.19 3.15 -11.23
CA GLY A 333 -2.37 3.97 -12.45
C GLY A 333 -1.70 3.36 -13.68
N ALA A 334 -0.54 2.73 -13.53
CA ALA A 334 0.18 2.07 -14.61
C ALA A 334 -0.54 0.81 -15.13
N LEU A 335 -1.12 0.02 -14.21
CA LEU A 335 -1.84 -1.22 -14.50
C LEU A 335 -3.35 -1.04 -14.70
N ASP A 336 -3.85 0.19 -14.61
CA ASP A 336 -5.29 0.53 -14.62
C ASP A 336 -6.11 -0.28 -13.60
N LEU A 337 -5.57 -0.40 -12.37
CA LEU A 337 -6.24 -1.08 -11.27
C LEU A 337 -7.13 -0.08 -10.52
N ASN A 338 -8.37 -0.48 -10.26
CA ASN A 338 -9.34 0.32 -9.52
C ASN A 338 -9.96 -0.50 -8.40
N TRP A 339 -10.13 0.10 -7.23
CA TRP A 339 -10.72 -0.57 -6.06
C TRP A 339 -11.47 0.38 -5.16
N SER A 340 -12.30 -0.18 -4.32
CA SER A 340 -12.93 0.43 -3.15
C SER A 340 -12.69 -0.49 -1.97
N LEU A 341 -12.32 0.08 -0.82
CA LEU A 341 -11.95 -0.66 0.38
C LEU A 341 -13.06 -0.51 1.44
N PRO A 342 -13.94 -1.52 1.62
CA PRO A 342 -14.94 -1.46 2.68
C PRO A 342 -14.35 -1.20 4.06
N GLY A 343 -14.87 -0.20 4.77
CA GLY A 343 -14.37 0.19 6.09
C GLY A 343 -13.04 0.95 6.10
N GLN A 344 -12.52 1.32 4.90
CA GLN A 344 -11.29 2.09 4.77
C GLN A 344 -11.48 3.23 3.76
N PRO A 345 -11.55 4.51 4.21
CA PRO A 345 -11.82 5.64 3.32
C PRO A 345 -10.60 6.07 2.48
N ASP A 346 -9.38 5.70 2.86
CA ASP A 346 -8.16 5.93 2.08
C ASP A 346 -7.95 4.79 1.07
N ASN A 347 -7.67 5.12 -0.17
CA ASN A 347 -7.38 4.12 -1.21
C ASN A 347 -5.99 3.47 -1.06
N THR A 348 -5.09 4.11 -0.34
CA THR A 348 -3.73 3.62 -0.10
C THR A 348 -3.37 3.70 1.40
N PRO A 349 -4.13 3.03 2.29
CA PRO A 349 -4.00 3.19 3.73
C PRO A 349 -2.61 2.75 4.24
N PRO A 350 -2.18 3.26 5.43
CA PRO A 350 -0.97 2.77 6.07
C PRO A 350 -0.98 1.25 6.23
N GLY A 351 0.10 0.56 5.84
CA GLY A 351 0.16 -0.90 5.82
C GLY A 351 -0.68 -1.57 4.74
N GLY A 352 -1.34 -0.81 3.85
CA GLY A 352 -2.06 -1.37 2.69
C GLY A 352 -1.10 -1.97 1.67
N GLU A 353 -1.52 -3.02 0.99
CA GLU A 353 -0.66 -3.86 0.18
C GLU A 353 -1.28 -4.21 -1.18
N LEU A 354 -0.53 -3.99 -2.26
CA LEU A 354 -0.78 -4.64 -3.54
C LEU A 354 -0.05 -5.99 -3.55
N VAL A 355 -0.82 -7.06 -3.74
CA VAL A 355 -0.35 -8.44 -3.69
C VAL A 355 -0.47 -9.07 -5.06
N PHE A 356 0.65 -9.57 -5.60
CA PHE A 356 0.75 -10.27 -6.86
C PHE A 356 1.06 -11.74 -6.57
N GLU A 357 0.12 -12.63 -6.87
CA GLU A 357 0.18 -14.05 -6.58
C GLU A 357 0.36 -14.85 -7.88
N LYS A 358 1.44 -15.61 -7.97
CA LYS A 358 1.63 -16.58 -9.04
C LYS A 358 1.05 -17.93 -8.65
N TRP A 359 0.07 -18.37 -9.40
CA TRP A 359 -0.60 -19.66 -9.24
C TRP A 359 -0.28 -20.58 -10.41
N LYS A 360 0.03 -21.83 -10.13
CA LYS A 360 0.19 -22.89 -11.12
C LYS A 360 -1.06 -23.75 -11.16
N ARG A 361 -1.66 -23.92 -12.34
CA ARG A 361 -2.73 -24.91 -12.53
C ARG A 361 -2.11 -26.30 -12.67
N THR A 362 -2.50 -27.23 -11.79
CA THR A 362 -1.87 -28.57 -11.68
C THR A 362 -2.24 -29.48 -12.83
N SER A 363 -3.39 -29.25 -13.49
CA SER A 363 -3.88 -30.10 -14.59
C SER A 363 -3.08 -29.96 -15.90
N ASP A 364 -2.52 -28.78 -16.18
CA ASP A 364 -1.82 -28.46 -17.44
C ASP A 364 -0.50 -27.69 -17.26
N ASN A 365 -0.08 -27.49 -16.00
CA ASN A 365 1.13 -26.74 -15.62
C ASN A 365 1.18 -25.29 -16.13
N THR A 366 0.03 -24.67 -16.40
CA THR A 366 -0.03 -23.24 -16.80
C THR A 366 0.05 -22.32 -15.59
N ASP A 367 0.73 -21.17 -15.78
CA ASP A 367 0.95 -20.17 -14.74
C ASP A 367 0.00 -18.98 -14.89
N TRP A 368 -0.59 -18.56 -13.78
CA TRP A 368 -1.60 -17.49 -13.70
C TRP A 368 -1.22 -16.48 -12.62
N VAL A 369 -1.58 -15.23 -12.82
CA VAL A 369 -1.35 -14.12 -11.87
C VAL A 369 -2.69 -13.62 -11.38
N GLN A 370 -2.88 -13.65 -10.04
CA GLN A 370 -3.94 -12.94 -9.34
C GLN A 370 -3.36 -11.67 -8.72
N VAL A 371 -4.07 -10.55 -8.86
CA VAL A 371 -3.72 -9.31 -8.16
C VAL A 371 -4.81 -9.00 -7.16
N SER A 372 -4.43 -8.62 -5.94
CA SER A 372 -5.38 -8.20 -4.91
C SER A 372 -4.83 -7.03 -4.09
N PHE A 373 -5.72 -6.32 -3.40
CA PHE A 373 -5.37 -5.34 -2.39
C PHE A 373 -5.74 -5.87 -1.01
N VAL A 374 -4.76 -5.93 -0.10
CA VAL A 374 -4.93 -6.39 1.28
C VAL A 374 -4.77 -5.20 2.23
N TYR A 375 -5.63 -5.09 3.24
CA TYR A 375 -5.65 -3.93 4.13
C TYR A 375 -6.32 -4.24 5.47
N GLN A 376 -6.08 -3.38 6.45
CA GLN A 376 -6.83 -3.32 7.70
C GLN A 376 -7.88 -2.19 7.58
N THR A 377 -9.10 -2.42 8.08
CA THR A 377 -10.10 -1.36 8.15
C THR A 377 -9.63 -0.26 9.11
N LEU A 378 -10.13 0.96 8.96
CA LEU A 378 -9.78 2.06 9.85
C LEU A 378 -10.11 1.73 11.33
N ARG A 379 -11.20 1.01 11.55
CA ARG A 379 -11.59 0.53 12.88
C ARG A 379 -10.63 -0.54 13.42
N ASP A 380 -10.24 -1.51 12.60
CA ASP A 380 -9.29 -2.54 13.03
C ASP A 380 -7.94 -1.91 13.40
N MET A 381 -7.49 -0.90 12.64
CA MET A 381 -6.29 -0.15 12.96
C MET A 381 -6.41 0.61 14.29
N ARG A 382 -7.57 1.28 14.50
CA ARG A 382 -7.82 2.02 15.76
C ARG A 382 -7.87 1.11 16.97
N ASP A 383 -8.48 -0.07 16.85
CA ASP A 383 -8.71 -0.98 17.98
C ASP A 383 -7.59 -2.04 18.13
N ILE A 384 -6.61 -2.09 17.24
CA ILE A 384 -5.60 -3.18 17.10
C ILE A 384 -6.29 -4.54 17.17
N GLN A 385 -7.21 -4.78 16.24
CA GLN A 385 -7.95 -6.03 16.21
C GLN A 385 -7.06 -7.18 15.72
N PRO A 386 -6.87 -8.25 16.52
CA PRO A 386 -6.10 -9.40 16.09
C PRO A 386 -6.69 -10.03 14.83
N LEU A 387 -5.82 -10.36 13.87
CA LEU A 387 -6.18 -11.03 12.63
C LEU A 387 -5.97 -12.54 12.76
N SER A 388 -6.85 -13.33 12.13
CA SER A 388 -6.75 -14.79 12.05
C SER A 388 -7.32 -15.29 10.72
N LEU A 389 -7.33 -16.62 10.50
CA LEU A 389 -7.99 -17.20 9.32
C LEU A 389 -9.52 -17.09 9.38
N GLU A 390 -10.11 -16.93 10.56
CA GLU A 390 -11.55 -16.69 10.79
C GLU A 390 -11.89 -15.19 10.74
N LYS A 391 -10.98 -14.34 11.22
CA LYS A 391 -11.09 -12.88 11.18
C LYS A 391 -9.99 -12.32 10.30
N THR A 392 -10.23 -12.37 9.00
CA THR A 392 -9.24 -12.03 7.97
C THR A 392 -9.02 -10.51 7.86
N ALA A 393 -7.86 -10.13 7.36
CA ALA A 393 -7.67 -8.80 6.79
C ALA A 393 -8.68 -8.54 5.65
N GLY A 394 -8.99 -7.27 5.40
CA GLY A 394 -9.74 -6.89 4.21
C GLY A 394 -8.96 -7.29 2.96
N LYS A 395 -9.63 -7.92 1.99
CA LYS A 395 -9.05 -8.30 0.69
C LYS A 395 -10.02 -7.97 -0.43
N VAL A 396 -9.52 -7.32 -1.47
CA VAL A 396 -10.25 -7.05 -2.71
C VAL A 396 -9.47 -7.61 -3.88
N ASP A 397 -10.05 -8.57 -4.60
CA ASP A 397 -9.44 -9.08 -5.83
C ASP A 397 -9.58 -8.07 -6.96
N LEU A 398 -8.48 -7.80 -7.66
CA LEU A 398 -8.38 -6.76 -8.67
C LEU A 398 -8.37 -7.38 -10.07
N LYS A 399 -9.03 -6.70 -11.00
CA LYS A 399 -9.10 -7.13 -12.40
C LYS A 399 -8.07 -6.39 -13.22
N LEU A 400 -7.14 -7.12 -13.82
CA LEU A 400 -6.25 -6.59 -14.87
C LEU A 400 -7.03 -6.50 -16.18
N ILE A 401 -7.65 -5.33 -16.45
CA ILE A 401 -8.52 -5.14 -17.61
C ILE A 401 -7.76 -5.38 -18.91
N ALA A 402 -6.55 -4.84 -19.01
CA ALA A 402 -5.67 -4.93 -20.19
C ALA A 402 -5.01 -6.31 -20.38
N CYS A 403 -5.24 -7.27 -19.47
CA CYS A 403 -4.72 -8.63 -19.68
C CYS A 403 -5.46 -9.32 -20.82
N GLU A 404 -4.73 -9.82 -21.83
CA GLU A 404 -5.31 -10.46 -23.01
C GLU A 404 -5.89 -11.85 -22.72
N GLU A 405 -5.18 -12.66 -21.92
CA GLU A 405 -5.55 -14.04 -21.63
C GLU A 405 -5.91 -14.20 -20.16
N LYS A 406 -7.19 -14.55 -19.88
CA LYS A 406 -7.74 -14.76 -18.53
C LYS A 406 -8.34 -16.14 -18.41
N ASN A 407 -8.20 -16.75 -17.22
CA ASN A 407 -8.92 -17.98 -16.90
C ASN A 407 -10.36 -17.68 -16.44
N SER A 408 -11.14 -18.74 -16.16
CA SER A 408 -12.53 -18.63 -15.68
C SER A 408 -12.68 -17.92 -14.34
N GLN A 409 -11.59 -17.80 -13.55
CA GLN A 409 -11.54 -17.09 -12.27
C GLN A 409 -11.12 -15.61 -12.43
N GLY A 410 -10.82 -15.19 -13.67
CA GLY A 410 -10.38 -13.81 -13.99
C GLY A 410 -8.89 -13.54 -13.73
N MET A 411 -8.10 -14.56 -13.41
CA MET A 411 -6.64 -14.43 -13.29
C MET A 411 -6.02 -14.24 -14.68
N CYS A 412 -4.97 -13.42 -14.75
CA CYS A 412 -4.21 -13.18 -15.97
C CYS A 412 -3.19 -14.29 -16.20
N SER A 413 -3.01 -14.79 -17.45
CA SER A 413 -1.90 -15.69 -17.72
C SER A 413 -0.56 -14.98 -17.45
N LEU A 414 0.42 -15.67 -16.86
CA LEU A 414 1.73 -15.08 -16.54
C LEU A 414 2.40 -14.49 -17.79
N LYS A 415 2.23 -15.13 -18.95
CA LYS A 415 2.75 -14.65 -20.22
C LYS A 415 2.12 -13.31 -20.64
N SER A 416 0.79 -13.20 -20.54
CA SER A 416 0.07 -11.95 -20.84
C SER A 416 0.38 -10.85 -19.84
N PHE A 417 0.55 -11.20 -18.56
CA PHE A 417 0.97 -10.26 -17.53
C PHE A 417 2.35 -9.66 -17.80
N SER A 418 3.34 -10.50 -18.12
CA SER A 418 4.69 -10.03 -18.47
C SER A 418 4.71 -9.20 -19.76
N ARG A 419 3.87 -9.54 -20.76
CA ARG A 419 3.71 -8.73 -21.96
C ARG A 419 3.14 -7.36 -21.62
N LEU A 420 2.08 -7.30 -20.83
CA LEU A 420 1.48 -6.05 -20.38
C LEU A 420 2.51 -5.15 -19.67
N ILE A 421 3.32 -5.69 -18.76
CA ILE A 421 4.38 -4.91 -18.10
C ILE A 421 5.35 -4.34 -19.13
N LYS A 422 5.81 -5.14 -20.11
CA LYS A 422 6.74 -4.68 -21.16
C LYS A 422 6.16 -3.58 -22.04
N GLU A 423 4.85 -3.57 -22.25
CA GLU A 423 4.14 -2.57 -23.07
C GLU A 423 3.93 -1.24 -22.32
N ILE A 424 3.66 -1.30 -21.01
CA ILE A 424 3.34 -0.11 -20.22
C ILE A 424 4.55 0.56 -19.58
N ARG A 425 5.66 -0.16 -19.41
CA ARG A 425 6.89 0.40 -18.81
C ARG A 425 7.50 1.50 -19.68
N VAL A 426 8.22 2.41 -19.06
CA VAL A 426 9.01 3.45 -19.70
C VAL A 426 10.48 3.03 -19.62
N PRO A 427 11.09 2.53 -20.70
CA PRO A 427 12.43 1.91 -20.66
C PRO A 427 13.50 2.80 -20.06
N GLU A 428 13.43 4.11 -20.28
CA GLU A 428 14.38 5.11 -19.77
C GLU A 428 14.30 5.24 -18.22
N CYS A 429 13.17 4.84 -17.63
CA CYS A 429 12.97 4.86 -16.17
C CYS A 429 13.37 3.54 -15.50
N ALA A 430 13.73 2.52 -16.27
CA ALA A 430 14.20 1.26 -15.72
C ALA A 430 15.50 1.46 -14.92
N VAL A 431 15.63 0.71 -13.84
CA VAL A 431 16.85 0.65 -13.04
C VAL A 431 17.58 -0.63 -13.41
N THR A 432 18.78 -0.51 -13.97
CA THR A 432 19.61 -1.69 -14.23
C THR A 432 19.94 -2.37 -12.90
N GLU A 433 19.64 -3.65 -12.82
CA GLU A 433 19.98 -4.51 -11.69
C GLU A 433 21.48 -4.73 -11.56
#